data_859c2a4fa05ca3ba38652517c6c29abe
#
_entry.id   859c2a4fa05ca3ba38652517c6c29abe
#
_cell.length_a   1.000
_cell.length_b   1.000
_cell.length_c   1.000
_cell.angle_alpha   90.00
_cell.angle_beta   90.00
_cell.angle_gamma   90.00
#
_symmetry.space_group_name_H-M   'P 1'
#
loop_
_entity.id
_entity.type
_entity.pdbx_description
1 polymer ?
#
loop_
_entity_poly.entity_id
_entity_poly.type
_entity_poly.pdbx_seq_one_letter_code
_entity_poly.pdbx_strand_id
1 'polypeptide(L)'
;MQNFKAYEQKLDCGAPQVVLEGDGVQLQIAPASGFKLYSAIYKNRQMLMPTDEPLQGSANNGVPILFPFPNRTKNCHYTYNGHECDVMKNGEPRYLHGMMIDEPFTYNYGVTSDSAWCSGVAAITPDKEYFASYPFPCTLKLTYTLTASGLRLDYKVTNDGEETLPYGFAIHPYFNKMADADNITITVPCDQLYEANEMLPTGKLLDVEGNFDLRPVEKEKKKGLFNRDGENGFAYSEHKVGSFFLDHVYAGLDSSKQALIHYETLGLTFALRASDEFKNMVVYTPFNRP
;
A
#
# COMPACT_ATOMS: atom_id res chain seq x y z
N MET A 1 -14.36 -4.55 27.65
CA MET A 1 -12.92 -4.42 27.31
C MET A 1 -12.75 -4.97 25.90
N GLN A 2 -12.16 -4.22 25.01
CA GLN A 2 -11.79 -4.72 23.69
C GLN A 2 -10.71 -5.80 23.87
N ASN A 3 -10.91 -6.96 23.27
CA ASN A 3 -10.02 -8.10 23.44
C ASN A 3 -9.10 -8.20 22.21
N PHE A 4 -7.97 -7.46 22.25
CA PHE A 4 -6.94 -7.58 21.22
C PHE A 4 -6.13 -8.85 21.43
N LYS A 5 -5.78 -9.52 20.31
CA LYS A 5 -4.93 -10.71 20.30
C LYS A 5 -3.86 -10.59 19.23
N ALA A 6 -2.69 -11.13 19.51
CA ALA A 6 -1.62 -11.36 18.58
C ALA A 6 -1.05 -12.75 18.80
N TYR A 7 -0.98 -13.55 17.76
CA TYR A 7 -0.48 -14.93 17.86
C TYR A 7 0.08 -15.40 16.53
N GLU A 8 0.95 -16.40 16.60
CA GLU A 8 1.49 -17.07 15.44
C GLU A 8 0.69 -18.36 15.14
N GLN A 9 0.51 -18.63 13.88
CA GLN A 9 0.05 -19.92 13.38
C GLN A 9 0.83 -20.27 12.11
N LYS A 10 0.73 -21.52 11.67
CA LYS A 10 1.38 -21.99 10.46
C LYS A 10 0.42 -22.00 9.28
N LEU A 11 0.92 -21.62 8.12
CA LEU A 11 0.28 -21.89 6.83
C LEU A 11 0.36 -23.39 6.51
N ASP A 12 -0.42 -23.88 5.55
CA ASP A 12 -0.40 -25.27 5.11
C ASP A 12 1.00 -25.74 4.64
N CYS A 13 1.78 -24.83 4.09
CA CYS A 13 3.18 -25.10 3.71
C CYS A 13 4.17 -25.10 4.90
N GLY A 14 3.69 -24.88 6.13
CA GLY A 14 4.49 -24.86 7.35
C GLY A 14 5.13 -23.52 7.69
N ALA A 15 5.08 -22.53 6.81
CA ALA A 15 5.64 -21.20 7.08
C ALA A 15 4.83 -20.45 8.16
N PRO A 16 5.50 -19.61 8.98
CA PRO A 16 4.81 -18.85 10.01
C PRO A 16 3.99 -17.69 9.39
N GLN A 17 2.83 -17.45 9.98
CA GLN A 17 2.06 -16.22 9.82
C GLN A 17 1.72 -15.65 11.17
N VAL A 18 1.68 -14.31 11.27
CA VAL A 18 1.22 -13.61 12.47
C VAL A 18 -0.20 -13.13 12.25
N VAL A 19 -1.07 -13.39 13.22
CA VAL A 19 -2.46 -12.94 13.22
C VAL A 19 -2.65 -11.87 14.28
N LEU A 20 -3.24 -10.75 13.89
CA LEU A 20 -3.71 -9.70 14.80
C LEU A 20 -5.23 -9.66 14.75
N GLU A 21 -5.87 -9.69 15.93
CA GLU A 21 -7.33 -9.62 16.05
C GLU A 21 -7.75 -8.53 17.02
N GLY A 22 -8.87 -7.89 16.72
CA GLY A 22 -9.53 -6.93 17.61
C GLY A 22 -10.63 -6.17 16.90
N ASP A 23 -11.66 -5.77 17.64
CA ASP A 23 -12.78 -4.94 17.15
C ASP A 23 -13.44 -5.42 15.84
N GLY A 24 -13.58 -6.72 15.68
CA GLY A 24 -14.16 -7.33 14.47
C GLY A 24 -13.23 -7.34 13.26
N VAL A 25 -11.96 -7.01 13.45
CA VAL A 25 -10.90 -7.09 12.44
C VAL A 25 -9.99 -8.29 12.73
N GLN A 26 -9.62 -9.02 11.68
CA GLN A 26 -8.54 -10.01 11.70
C GLN A 26 -7.56 -9.69 10.56
N LEU A 27 -6.29 -9.60 10.88
CA LEU A 27 -5.20 -9.33 9.95
C LEU A 27 -4.25 -10.52 9.94
N GLN A 28 -3.75 -10.90 8.76
CA GLN A 28 -2.80 -11.99 8.61
C GLN A 28 -1.57 -11.49 7.85
N ILE A 29 -0.41 -11.58 8.49
CA ILE A 29 0.87 -11.07 8.02
C ILE A 29 1.79 -12.25 7.73
N ALA A 30 2.48 -12.24 6.58
CA ALA A 30 3.44 -13.25 6.15
C ALA A 30 4.88 -12.74 6.30
N PRO A 31 5.57 -13.01 7.42
CA PRO A 31 6.93 -12.51 7.62
C PRO A 31 7.95 -13.07 6.63
N ALA A 32 7.73 -14.28 6.14
CA ALA A 32 8.63 -14.94 5.20
C ALA A 32 8.53 -14.41 3.76
N SER A 33 7.57 -13.51 3.47
CA SER A 33 7.35 -12.96 2.13
C SER A 33 7.08 -11.46 2.19
N GLY A 34 8.14 -10.67 2.30
CA GLY A 34 8.10 -9.21 2.29
C GLY A 34 7.35 -8.57 3.45
N PHE A 35 7.14 -9.30 4.55
CA PHE A 35 6.32 -8.85 5.69
C PHE A 35 4.92 -8.39 5.27
N LYS A 36 4.40 -9.01 4.21
CA LYS A 36 3.17 -8.63 3.54
C LYS A 36 1.94 -8.91 4.43
N LEU A 37 1.08 -7.91 4.60
CA LEU A 37 -0.29 -8.13 5.07
C LEU A 37 -1.08 -8.73 3.90
N TYR A 38 -1.33 -10.04 3.91
CA TYR A 38 -1.95 -10.72 2.78
C TYR A 38 -3.46 -10.94 2.94
N SER A 39 -3.98 -10.82 4.17
CA SER A 39 -5.40 -10.94 4.46
C SER A 39 -5.82 -9.91 5.50
N ALA A 40 -6.95 -9.28 5.25
CA ALA A 40 -7.62 -8.39 6.20
C ALA A 40 -9.12 -8.68 6.14
N ILE A 41 -9.69 -9.15 7.25
CA ILE A 41 -11.11 -9.47 7.39
C ILE A 41 -11.73 -8.47 8.34
N TYR A 42 -12.83 -7.84 7.94
CA TYR A 42 -13.65 -6.97 8.77
C TYR A 42 -15.09 -7.45 8.79
N LYS A 43 -15.62 -7.77 9.98
CA LYS A 43 -16.99 -8.27 10.17
C LYS A 43 -17.32 -9.41 9.18
N ASN A 44 -16.44 -10.42 9.10
CA ASN A 44 -16.53 -11.58 8.22
C ASN A 44 -16.47 -11.28 6.72
N ARG A 45 -15.97 -10.11 6.31
CA ARG A 45 -15.75 -9.75 4.91
C ARG A 45 -14.26 -9.65 4.61
N GLN A 46 -13.80 -10.34 3.58
CA GLN A 46 -12.42 -10.23 3.09
C GLN A 46 -12.25 -8.89 2.36
N MET A 47 -11.38 -8.04 2.89
CA MET A 47 -11.21 -6.67 2.45
C MET A 47 -10.11 -6.51 1.40
N LEU A 48 -9.08 -7.33 1.45
CA LEU A 48 -8.02 -7.40 0.44
C LEU A 48 -8.37 -8.49 -0.58
N MET A 49 -7.79 -8.41 -1.76
CA MET A 49 -7.91 -9.45 -2.77
C MET A 49 -7.45 -10.80 -2.17
N PRO A 50 -8.31 -11.83 -2.16
CA PRO A 50 -7.98 -13.11 -1.56
C PRO A 50 -6.84 -13.81 -2.32
N THR A 51 -6.07 -14.62 -1.60
CA THR A 51 -5.01 -15.44 -2.19
C THR A 51 -4.91 -16.76 -1.47
N ASP A 52 -4.75 -17.84 -2.23
CA ASP A 52 -4.43 -19.18 -1.71
C ASP A 52 -2.89 -19.36 -1.58
N GLU A 53 -2.10 -18.41 -2.10
CA GLU A 53 -0.65 -18.44 -2.12
C GLU A 53 -0.05 -17.21 -1.42
N PRO A 54 -0.18 -17.09 -0.09
CA PRO A 54 0.25 -15.89 0.65
C PRO A 54 1.76 -15.63 0.58
N LEU A 55 2.56 -16.65 0.31
CA LEU A 55 4.02 -16.56 0.21
C LEU A 55 4.50 -16.30 -1.21
N GLN A 56 3.64 -16.33 -2.22
CA GLN A 56 4.03 -15.96 -3.56
C GLN A 56 4.43 -14.48 -3.57
N GLY A 57 5.68 -14.21 -3.95
CA GLY A 57 6.25 -12.88 -4.03
C GLY A 57 5.62 -11.98 -5.12
N SER A 58 4.48 -12.40 -5.70
CA SER A 58 3.77 -11.59 -6.66
C SER A 58 3.19 -10.36 -5.99
N ALA A 59 3.40 -9.21 -6.59
CA ALA A 59 2.81 -7.94 -6.17
C ALA A 59 1.28 -7.88 -6.37
N ASN A 60 0.60 -9.01 -6.63
CA ASN A 60 -0.78 -9.03 -7.10
C ASN A 60 -1.81 -9.34 -6.02
N ASN A 61 -1.44 -9.40 -4.75
CA ASN A 61 -2.35 -9.68 -3.64
C ASN A 61 -1.87 -9.04 -2.33
N GLY A 62 -2.80 -8.84 -1.40
CA GLY A 62 -2.49 -8.29 -0.08
C GLY A 62 -1.97 -6.84 -0.15
N VAL A 63 -0.99 -6.53 0.68
CA VAL A 63 -0.33 -5.22 0.78
C VAL A 63 1.18 -5.41 0.64
N PRO A 64 1.71 -5.61 -0.59
CA PRO A 64 3.15 -5.67 -0.83
C PRO A 64 3.88 -4.42 -0.37
N ILE A 65 5.08 -4.62 0.16
CA ILE A 65 6.00 -3.57 0.58
C ILE A 65 6.97 -3.29 -0.57
N LEU A 66 7.01 -2.05 -1.02
CA LEU A 66 7.82 -1.61 -2.15
C LEU A 66 9.00 -0.79 -1.64
N PHE A 67 10.19 -1.40 -1.67
CA PHE A 67 11.44 -0.79 -1.19
C PHE A 67 12.65 -1.44 -1.87
N PRO A 68 13.72 -0.73 -2.20
CA PRO A 68 13.92 0.71 -2.10
C PRO A 68 13.39 1.50 -3.32
N PHE A 69 12.82 0.84 -4.33
CA PHE A 69 12.31 1.45 -5.56
C PHE A 69 10.81 1.14 -5.71
N PRO A 70 9.89 1.97 -5.23
CA PRO A 70 8.49 1.82 -5.60
C PRO A 70 8.29 2.13 -7.08
N ASN A 71 7.35 1.40 -7.74
CA ASN A 71 7.07 1.50 -9.16
C ASN A 71 8.26 1.01 -10.03
N ARG A 72 8.54 1.65 -11.17
CA ARG A 72 9.44 1.16 -12.23
C ARG A 72 10.78 1.85 -12.22
N THR A 73 11.85 1.08 -12.45
CA THR A 73 13.19 1.60 -12.76
C THR A 73 13.41 1.53 -14.27
N LYS A 74 13.57 2.68 -14.92
CA LYS A 74 13.75 2.76 -16.36
C LYS A 74 14.94 1.93 -16.83
N ASN A 75 14.71 1.03 -17.77
CA ASN A 75 15.73 0.12 -18.34
C ASN A 75 16.43 -0.75 -17.27
N CYS A 76 15.84 -0.95 -16.09
CA CYS A 76 16.47 -1.63 -14.95
C CYS A 76 17.85 -1.06 -14.59
N HIS A 77 18.06 0.23 -14.78
CA HIS A 77 19.35 0.88 -14.56
C HIS A 77 19.19 2.26 -13.92
N TYR A 78 20.10 2.61 -13.02
CA TYR A 78 20.21 3.96 -12.46
C TYR A 78 21.64 4.30 -12.05
N THR A 79 21.93 5.59 -11.96
CA THR A 79 23.20 6.12 -11.49
C THR A 79 22.95 6.96 -10.23
N TYR A 80 23.73 6.74 -9.18
CA TYR A 80 23.66 7.55 -7.96
C TYR A 80 25.04 7.59 -7.26
N ASN A 81 25.51 8.78 -6.88
CA ASN A 81 26.81 9.03 -6.23
C ASN A 81 28.00 8.34 -6.93
N GLY A 82 27.99 8.25 -8.25
CA GLY A 82 29.04 7.58 -9.03
C GLY A 82 28.91 6.06 -9.12
N HIS A 83 27.91 5.46 -8.48
CA HIS A 83 27.56 4.04 -8.67
C HIS A 83 26.69 3.90 -9.92
N GLU A 84 27.10 3.01 -10.82
CA GLU A 84 26.30 2.53 -11.97
C GLU A 84 25.67 1.21 -11.57
N CYS A 85 24.34 1.19 -11.46
CA CYS A 85 23.61 0.06 -10.90
C CYS A 85 22.64 -0.56 -11.89
N ASP A 86 22.89 -1.81 -12.26
CA ASP A 86 21.91 -2.64 -12.96
C ASP A 86 21.02 -3.34 -11.94
N VAL A 87 19.70 -3.09 -12.02
CA VAL A 87 18.74 -3.61 -11.04
C VAL A 87 18.40 -5.06 -11.38
N MET A 88 19.07 -5.98 -10.72
CA MET A 88 18.95 -7.42 -10.91
C MET A 88 18.49 -8.10 -9.62
N LYS A 89 17.68 -9.14 -9.73
CA LYS A 89 17.35 -10.04 -8.61
C LYS A 89 17.17 -11.47 -9.12
N ASN A 90 17.77 -12.43 -8.45
CA ASN A 90 17.80 -13.85 -8.87
C ASN A 90 18.33 -14.03 -10.30
N GLY A 91 19.31 -13.22 -10.71
CA GLY A 91 19.92 -13.27 -12.05
C GLY A 91 19.10 -12.64 -13.17
N GLU A 92 17.92 -12.07 -12.87
CA GLU A 92 17.01 -11.48 -13.84
C GLU A 92 16.83 -9.96 -13.63
N PRO A 93 16.63 -9.17 -14.71
CA PRO A 93 16.33 -7.75 -14.58
C PRO A 93 15.08 -7.50 -13.74
N ARG A 94 15.21 -6.64 -12.73
CA ARG A 94 14.12 -6.28 -11.82
C ARG A 94 13.70 -4.83 -12.02
N TYR A 95 12.75 -4.58 -12.92
CA TYR A 95 12.32 -3.22 -13.25
C TYR A 95 11.19 -2.68 -12.36
N LEU A 96 10.61 -3.51 -11.48
CA LEU A 96 9.37 -3.18 -10.77
C LEU A 96 9.45 -3.52 -9.28
N HIS A 97 9.03 -2.55 -8.44
CA HIS A 97 8.72 -2.71 -7.01
C HIS A 97 9.88 -3.07 -6.07
N GLY A 98 11.13 -2.90 -6.51
CA GLY A 98 12.32 -3.03 -5.65
C GLY A 98 12.62 -4.45 -5.19
N MET A 99 13.31 -4.57 -4.06
CA MET A 99 13.97 -5.81 -3.63
C MET A 99 13.28 -6.50 -2.45
N MET A 100 12.47 -5.77 -1.66
CA MET A 100 11.95 -6.27 -0.39
C MET A 100 10.62 -7.03 -0.49
N ILE A 101 10.01 -7.09 -1.67
CA ILE A 101 8.65 -7.64 -1.86
C ILE A 101 8.50 -9.12 -1.47
N ASP A 102 9.58 -9.87 -1.50
CA ASP A 102 9.67 -11.30 -1.17
C ASP A 102 10.79 -11.63 -0.16
N GLU A 103 11.44 -10.60 0.41
CA GLU A 103 12.48 -10.82 1.43
C GLU A 103 11.86 -11.32 2.75
N PRO A 104 12.50 -12.27 3.43
CA PRO A 104 12.09 -12.66 4.77
C PRO A 104 12.47 -11.59 5.79
N PHE A 105 11.56 -11.34 6.74
CA PHE A 105 11.77 -10.45 7.87
C PHE A 105 11.92 -11.26 9.16
N THR A 106 12.85 -10.86 10.02
CA THR A 106 12.80 -11.24 11.43
C THR A 106 11.68 -10.44 12.10
N TYR A 107 10.92 -11.03 13.01
CA TYR A 107 9.72 -10.39 13.53
C TYR A 107 9.49 -10.66 15.01
N ASN A 108 8.66 -9.82 15.59
CA ASN A 108 8.08 -9.98 16.92
C ASN A 108 6.64 -9.44 16.93
N TYR A 109 5.82 -9.88 17.86
CA TYR A 109 4.44 -9.46 17.97
C TYR A 109 3.98 -9.45 19.43
N GLY A 110 2.90 -8.75 19.70
CA GLY A 110 2.36 -8.67 21.03
C GLY A 110 1.06 -7.88 21.12
N VAL A 111 0.60 -7.71 22.33
CA VAL A 111 -0.60 -6.93 22.66
C VAL A 111 -0.30 -5.93 23.75
N THR A 112 -1.08 -4.85 23.76
CA THR A 112 -1.20 -3.90 24.86
C THR A 112 -2.64 -3.92 25.36
N SER A 113 -2.99 -3.02 26.27
CA SER A 113 -4.37 -2.87 26.76
C SER A 113 -5.36 -2.45 25.66
N ASP A 114 -4.88 -1.81 24.57
CA ASP A 114 -5.69 -1.13 23.56
C ASP A 114 -5.27 -1.45 22.11
N SER A 115 -4.33 -2.36 21.92
CA SER A 115 -3.84 -2.73 20.59
C SER A 115 -3.28 -4.14 20.49
N ALA A 116 -3.21 -4.65 19.25
CA ALA A 116 -2.36 -5.77 18.85
C ALA A 116 -1.35 -5.28 17.80
N TRP A 117 -0.11 -5.76 17.87
CA TRP A 117 0.94 -5.30 16.97
C TRP A 117 1.84 -6.43 16.48
N CYS A 118 2.42 -6.22 15.28
CA CYS A 118 3.47 -7.06 14.70
C CYS A 118 4.55 -6.16 14.08
N SER A 119 5.81 -6.36 14.47
CA SER A 119 6.95 -5.61 13.96
C SER A 119 7.93 -6.53 13.28
N GLY A 120 8.40 -6.14 12.09
CA GLY A 120 9.36 -6.88 11.30
C GLY A 120 10.57 -6.03 10.92
N VAL A 121 11.72 -6.68 10.75
CA VAL A 121 12.98 -6.04 10.33
C VAL A 121 13.63 -6.87 9.24
N ALA A 122 14.05 -6.22 8.16
CA ALA A 122 14.90 -6.77 7.13
C ALA A 122 16.00 -5.76 6.76
N ALA A 123 17.14 -6.25 6.31
CA ALA A 123 18.27 -5.41 5.94
C ALA A 123 18.77 -5.73 4.52
N ILE A 124 19.25 -4.70 3.83
CA ILE A 124 20.08 -4.84 2.63
C ILE A 124 21.53 -4.74 3.10
N THR A 125 22.24 -5.83 2.97
CA THR A 125 23.63 -6.00 3.46
C THR A 125 24.53 -6.51 2.34
N PRO A 126 25.87 -6.34 2.43
CA PRO A 126 26.80 -6.75 1.38
C PRO A 126 26.78 -8.25 1.00
N ASP A 127 26.23 -9.11 1.85
CA ASP A 127 26.08 -10.55 1.59
C ASP A 127 24.82 -10.90 0.78
N LYS A 128 23.93 -9.94 0.52
CA LYS A 128 22.76 -10.16 -0.34
C LYS A 128 23.18 -10.32 -1.79
N GLU A 129 22.62 -11.31 -2.48
CA GLU A 129 22.85 -11.57 -3.90
C GLU A 129 22.64 -10.32 -4.78
N TYR A 130 21.61 -9.53 -4.46
CA TYR A 130 21.27 -8.32 -5.20
C TYR A 130 21.95 -7.04 -4.69
N PHE A 131 22.94 -7.15 -3.77
CA PHE A 131 23.59 -5.97 -3.20
C PHE A 131 24.27 -5.09 -4.25
N ALA A 132 24.85 -5.66 -5.30
CA ALA A 132 25.42 -4.89 -6.40
C ALA A 132 24.39 -4.02 -7.15
N SER A 133 23.12 -4.41 -7.12
CA SER A 133 22.02 -3.65 -7.70
C SER A 133 21.54 -2.49 -6.80
N TYR A 134 21.90 -2.52 -5.53
CA TYR A 134 21.64 -1.46 -4.55
C TYR A 134 22.72 -1.46 -3.48
N PRO A 135 23.92 -0.89 -3.78
CA PRO A 135 25.09 -0.98 -2.91
C PRO A 135 25.05 0.00 -1.74
N PHE A 136 23.89 0.15 -1.10
CA PHE A 136 23.66 1.06 0.01
C PHE A 136 23.11 0.28 1.20
N PRO A 137 23.96 -0.08 2.18
CA PRO A 137 23.53 -0.84 3.35
C PRO A 137 22.44 -0.10 4.13
N CYS A 138 21.34 -0.76 4.40
CA CYS A 138 20.24 -0.15 5.15
C CYS A 138 19.33 -1.19 5.80
N THR A 139 18.66 -0.77 6.85
CA THR A 139 17.66 -1.57 7.58
C THR A 139 16.28 -0.95 7.41
N LEU A 140 15.31 -1.77 7.01
CA LEU A 140 13.89 -1.44 6.98
C LEU A 140 13.20 -2.12 8.17
N LYS A 141 12.56 -1.32 9.03
CA LYS A 141 11.67 -1.78 10.08
C LYS A 141 10.24 -1.38 9.76
N LEU A 142 9.32 -2.33 9.87
CA LEU A 142 7.88 -2.14 9.70
C LEU A 142 7.16 -2.49 10.99
N THR A 143 6.03 -1.81 11.28
CA THR A 143 5.19 -2.16 12.43
C THR A 143 3.72 -1.96 12.05
N TYR A 144 2.96 -3.04 12.03
CA TYR A 144 1.51 -3.01 11.97
C TYR A 144 0.95 -2.92 13.39
N THR A 145 0.07 -1.96 13.62
CA THR A 145 -0.63 -1.78 14.89
C THR A 145 -2.13 -1.70 14.66
N LEU A 146 -2.87 -2.68 15.14
CA LEU A 146 -4.32 -2.72 15.11
C LEU A 146 -4.87 -2.14 16.41
N THR A 147 -5.71 -1.12 16.29
CA THR A 147 -6.44 -0.46 17.41
C THR A 147 -7.93 -0.42 17.10
N ALA A 148 -8.74 0.07 18.01
CA ALA A 148 -10.16 0.33 17.79
C ALA A 148 -10.43 1.36 16.67
N SER A 149 -9.49 2.25 16.39
CA SER A 149 -9.62 3.26 15.34
C SER A 149 -9.16 2.78 13.95
N GLY A 150 -8.59 1.57 13.84
CA GLY A 150 -8.14 0.98 12.59
C GLY A 150 -6.72 0.43 12.63
N LEU A 151 -6.18 0.19 11.45
CA LEU A 151 -4.83 -0.30 11.23
C LEU A 151 -3.88 0.85 10.92
N ARG A 152 -2.74 0.89 11.61
CA ARG A 152 -1.62 1.76 11.31
C ARG A 152 -0.41 0.93 10.88
N LEU A 153 0.27 1.36 9.82
CA LEU A 153 1.58 0.85 9.41
C LEU A 153 2.61 1.96 9.58
N ASP A 154 3.58 1.72 10.45
CA ASP A 154 4.76 2.56 10.60
C ASP A 154 5.94 1.92 9.87
N TYR A 155 6.76 2.75 9.20
CA TYR A 155 8.04 2.31 8.66
C TYR A 155 9.19 3.18 9.18
N LYS A 156 10.35 2.57 9.29
CA LYS A 156 11.60 3.26 9.61
C LYS A 156 12.70 2.70 8.74
N VAL A 157 13.38 3.58 8.00
CA VAL A 157 14.60 3.27 7.27
C VAL A 157 15.78 3.79 8.06
N THR A 158 16.78 2.92 8.29
CA THR A 158 18.05 3.30 8.88
C THR A 158 19.14 3.15 7.82
N ASN A 159 19.91 4.18 7.61
CA ASN A 159 21.12 4.12 6.79
C ASN A 159 22.23 3.49 7.62
N ASP A 160 22.67 2.31 7.23
CA ASP A 160 23.73 1.55 7.89
C ASP A 160 25.11 1.73 7.19
N GLY A 161 25.13 2.54 6.11
CA GLY A 161 26.33 2.91 5.38
C GLY A 161 26.81 4.34 5.67
N GLU A 162 27.88 4.73 4.98
CA GLU A 162 28.48 6.07 5.12
C GLU A 162 27.93 7.06 4.07
N GLU A 163 27.42 6.57 2.95
CA GLU A 163 26.90 7.39 1.87
C GLU A 163 25.41 7.75 2.09
N THR A 164 24.96 8.83 1.45
CA THR A 164 23.53 9.18 1.41
C THR A 164 22.73 8.05 0.77
N LEU A 165 21.66 7.64 1.40
CA LEU A 165 20.80 6.55 0.99
C LEU A 165 19.74 7.02 -0.01
N PRO A 166 19.76 6.57 -1.29
CA PRO A 166 18.71 6.89 -2.25
C PRO A 166 17.57 5.88 -2.11
N TYR A 167 16.45 6.24 -1.51
CA TYR A 167 15.33 5.32 -1.40
C TYR A 167 13.98 5.97 -1.64
N GLY A 168 13.03 5.13 -2.06
CA GLY A 168 11.60 5.36 -1.97
C GLY A 168 10.95 4.25 -1.16
N PHE A 169 9.82 4.57 -0.54
CA PHE A 169 8.98 3.62 0.16
C PHE A 169 7.53 3.76 -0.29
N ALA A 170 6.88 2.65 -0.57
CA ALA A 170 5.44 2.61 -0.80
C ALA A 170 4.85 1.28 -0.34
N ILE A 171 3.53 1.24 -0.23
CA ILE A 171 2.73 0.03 -0.09
C ILE A 171 1.79 -0.10 -1.28
N HIS A 172 1.43 -1.32 -1.64
CA HIS A 172 0.56 -1.57 -2.80
C HIS A 172 -0.67 -2.42 -2.41
N PRO A 173 -1.63 -1.86 -1.66
CA PRO A 173 -2.80 -2.62 -1.25
C PRO A 173 -3.67 -2.99 -2.45
N TYR A 174 -4.01 -4.27 -2.56
CA TYR A 174 -5.00 -4.81 -3.50
C TYR A 174 -6.32 -5.00 -2.76
N PHE A 175 -7.23 -4.07 -2.96
CA PHE A 175 -8.56 -4.14 -2.35
C PHE A 175 -9.45 -5.12 -3.09
N ASN A 176 -10.25 -5.89 -2.33
CA ASN A 176 -11.23 -6.81 -2.88
C ASN A 176 -12.37 -6.03 -3.54
N LYS A 177 -12.71 -6.41 -4.76
CA LYS A 177 -13.86 -5.87 -5.50
C LYS A 177 -15.16 -6.53 -5.04
N MET A 178 -15.59 -6.25 -3.83
CA MET A 178 -16.76 -6.88 -3.18
C MET A 178 -18.12 -6.50 -3.81
N ALA A 179 -18.13 -5.64 -4.82
CA ALA A 179 -19.32 -5.15 -5.51
C ALA A 179 -19.01 -4.93 -6.99
N ASP A 180 -20.05 -4.68 -7.80
CA ASP A 180 -19.85 -4.24 -9.18
C ASP A 180 -19.05 -2.94 -9.22
N ALA A 181 -18.15 -2.82 -10.20
CA ALA A 181 -17.24 -1.68 -10.32
C ALA A 181 -17.96 -0.33 -10.39
N ASP A 182 -19.18 -0.31 -10.96
CA ASP A 182 -20.04 0.88 -11.03
C ASP A 182 -20.62 1.31 -9.68
N ASN A 183 -20.50 0.47 -8.64
CA ASN A 183 -20.90 0.75 -7.27
C ASN A 183 -19.71 0.99 -6.33
N ILE A 184 -18.51 1.17 -6.90
CA ILE A 184 -17.29 1.47 -6.15
C ILE A 184 -16.77 2.84 -6.60
N THR A 185 -16.69 3.77 -5.65
CA THR A 185 -16.15 5.11 -5.89
C THR A 185 -14.74 5.21 -5.31
N ILE A 186 -13.80 5.80 -6.07
CA ILE A 186 -12.44 6.11 -5.61
C ILE A 186 -12.33 7.62 -5.45
N THR A 187 -11.77 8.06 -4.32
CA THR A 187 -11.47 9.47 -4.06
C THR A 187 -10.01 9.61 -3.67
N VAL A 188 -9.31 10.52 -4.34
CA VAL A 188 -7.89 10.81 -4.08
C VAL A 188 -7.70 12.31 -3.92
N PRO A 189 -7.17 12.80 -2.79
CA PRO A 189 -6.99 14.23 -2.52
C PRO A 189 -5.68 14.74 -3.14
N CYS A 190 -5.60 14.71 -4.47
CA CYS A 190 -4.48 15.21 -5.26
C CYS A 190 -5.00 16.13 -6.36
N ASP A 191 -4.34 17.27 -6.60
CA ASP A 191 -4.72 18.25 -7.62
C ASP A 191 -3.98 18.05 -8.94
N GLN A 192 -2.94 17.23 -8.95
CA GLN A 192 -2.08 17.00 -10.10
C GLN A 192 -1.80 15.51 -10.30
N LEU A 193 -1.38 15.16 -11.50
CA LEU A 193 -0.83 13.86 -11.86
C LEU A 193 0.42 14.02 -12.72
N TYR A 194 1.30 13.03 -12.72
CA TYR A 194 2.43 13.02 -13.63
C TYR A 194 2.01 12.58 -15.03
N GLU A 195 2.43 13.34 -16.04
CA GLU A 195 2.44 12.85 -17.40
C GLU A 195 3.31 11.59 -17.47
N ALA A 196 2.82 10.54 -18.13
CA ALA A 196 3.54 9.27 -18.27
C ALA A 196 3.78 8.96 -19.75
N ASN A 197 4.99 8.47 -20.05
CA ASN A 197 5.33 7.84 -21.31
C ASN A 197 5.70 6.38 -21.03
N GLU A 198 5.05 5.43 -21.70
CA GLU A 198 5.24 4.00 -21.47
C GLU A 198 5.18 3.62 -19.97
N MET A 199 4.22 4.19 -19.23
CA MET A 199 4.02 4.02 -17.79
C MET A 199 5.15 4.56 -16.89
N LEU A 200 6.08 5.31 -17.45
CA LEU A 200 7.13 6.01 -16.70
C LEU A 200 6.80 7.51 -16.60
N PRO A 201 6.79 8.10 -15.42
CA PRO A 201 6.62 9.54 -15.26
C PRO A 201 7.70 10.32 -16.03
N THR A 202 7.27 11.34 -16.78
CA THR A 202 8.19 12.23 -17.52
C THR A 202 8.79 13.32 -16.64
N GLY A 203 8.25 13.51 -15.43
CA GLY A 203 8.58 14.62 -14.53
C GLY A 203 7.67 15.85 -14.74
N LYS A 204 6.86 15.88 -15.81
CA LYS A 204 5.90 16.97 -16.04
C LYS A 204 4.61 16.69 -15.26
N LEU A 205 4.13 17.73 -14.56
CA LEU A 205 2.86 17.71 -13.84
C LEU A 205 1.74 18.27 -14.73
N LEU A 206 0.59 17.61 -14.67
CA LEU A 206 -0.65 17.99 -15.32
C LEU A 206 -1.71 18.18 -14.23
N ASP A 207 -2.60 19.14 -14.41
CA ASP A 207 -3.75 19.29 -13.54
C ASP A 207 -4.73 18.12 -13.75
N VAL A 208 -5.37 17.67 -12.66
CA VAL A 208 -6.39 16.62 -12.77
C VAL A 208 -7.69 17.20 -13.34
N GLU A 209 -8.19 16.59 -14.40
CA GLU A 209 -9.43 17.00 -15.05
C GLU A 209 -10.15 15.82 -15.71
N GLY A 210 -11.44 15.98 -15.97
CA GLY A 210 -12.25 14.97 -16.63
C GLY A 210 -12.19 13.63 -15.90
N ASN A 211 -11.89 12.57 -16.64
CA ASN A 211 -11.84 11.21 -16.12
C ASN A 211 -10.71 10.96 -15.10
N PHE A 212 -9.72 11.85 -14.99
CA PHE A 212 -8.64 11.73 -14.00
C PHE A 212 -8.92 12.51 -12.72
N ASP A 213 -10.04 13.24 -12.64
CA ASP A 213 -10.41 13.99 -11.44
C ASP A 213 -11.06 13.09 -10.40
N LEU A 214 -10.24 12.65 -9.44
CA LEU A 214 -10.66 11.82 -8.31
C LEU A 214 -10.88 12.63 -7.03
N ARG A 215 -10.88 13.96 -7.10
CA ARG A 215 -11.09 14.81 -5.93
C ARG A 215 -12.51 14.68 -5.39
N PRO A 216 -12.67 14.89 -4.08
CA PRO A 216 -14.01 14.91 -3.49
C PRO A 216 -14.84 16.07 -4.08
N VAL A 217 -16.07 15.79 -4.46
CA VAL A 217 -17.00 16.85 -4.91
C VAL A 217 -17.61 17.51 -3.68
N GLU A 218 -17.41 18.80 -3.52
CA GLU A 218 -18.14 19.58 -2.53
C GLU A 218 -19.60 19.70 -2.98
N LYS A 219 -20.47 18.90 -2.39
CA LYS A 219 -21.91 19.07 -2.59
C LYS A 219 -22.31 20.39 -1.95
N GLU A 220 -22.81 21.34 -2.76
CA GLU A 220 -23.44 22.56 -2.24
C GLU A 220 -24.38 22.18 -1.11
N LYS A 221 -24.22 22.78 0.07
CA LYS A 221 -25.14 22.64 1.19
C LYS A 221 -26.49 23.19 0.76
N LYS A 222 -27.35 22.34 0.21
CA LYS A 222 -28.74 22.71 0.01
C LYS A 222 -29.35 23.05 1.37
N LYS A 223 -29.56 24.33 1.63
CA LYS A 223 -30.28 24.81 2.80
C LYS A 223 -31.70 24.22 2.77
N GLY A 224 -31.94 23.28 3.65
CA GLY A 224 -33.30 22.80 3.93
C GLY A 224 -33.52 21.31 3.62
N LEU A 225 -33.87 20.57 4.64
CA LEU A 225 -34.31 19.19 4.76
C LEU A 225 -33.26 18.09 4.50
N PHE A 226 -32.83 17.51 5.63
CA PHE A 226 -32.05 16.27 5.76
C PHE A 226 -30.74 16.24 5.00
N ASN A 227 -29.69 16.66 5.70
CA ASN A 227 -28.30 16.48 5.34
C ASN A 227 -28.01 14.97 5.18
N ARG A 228 -28.14 14.43 3.99
CA ARG A 228 -27.53 13.15 3.59
C ARG A 228 -26.16 13.43 2.95
N ASP A 229 -25.29 14.17 3.62
CA ASP A 229 -23.86 13.91 3.55
C ASP A 229 -23.73 12.48 4.08
N GLY A 230 -23.08 11.59 3.33
CA GLY A 230 -23.13 10.17 3.67
C GLY A 230 -22.98 9.98 5.18
N GLU A 231 -23.78 9.11 5.79
CA GLU A 231 -23.95 8.93 7.25
C GLU A 231 -22.63 8.85 8.06
N ASN A 232 -21.48 8.89 7.37
CA ASN A 232 -20.11 8.77 7.87
C ASN A 232 -19.27 10.07 7.78
N GLY A 233 -19.81 11.17 7.23
CA GLY A 233 -19.11 12.46 7.14
C GLY A 233 -18.00 12.55 6.08
N PHE A 234 -17.90 11.59 5.14
CA PHE A 234 -16.95 11.64 4.04
C PHE A 234 -17.54 12.35 2.80
N ALA A 235 -16.69 13.11 2.09
CA ALA A 235 -16.96 13.63 0.76
C ALA A 235 -16.32 12.71 -0.29
N TYR A 236 -17.08 12.30 -1.29
CA TYR A 236 -16.63 11.37 -2.33
C TYR A 236 -16.47 12.10 -3.67
N SER A 237 -15.61 11.55 -4.54
CA SER A 237 -15.56 11.92 -5.96
C SER A 237 -16.79 11.36 -6.69
N GLU A 238 -16.93 11.70 -7.97
CA GLU A 238 -17.93 11.08 -8.87
C GLU A 238 -17.34 9.88 -9.64
N HIS A 239 -16.06 9.59 -9.47
CA HIS A 239 -15.36 8.59 -10.25
C HIS A 239 -15.67 7.16 -9.79
N LYS A 240 -16.22 6.35 -10.68
CA LYS A 240 -16.48 4.92 -10.48
C LYS A 240 -15.34 4.06 -11.00
N VAL A 241 -14.99 2.99 -10.28
CA VAL A 241 -13.92 2.06 -10.67
C VAL A 241 -14.13 1.47 -12.06
N GLY A 242 -15.39 1.21 -12.46
CA GLY A 242 -15.74 0.66 -13.77
C GLY A 242 -15.68 1.64 -14.93
N SER A 243 -15.53 2.95 -14.69
CA SER A 243 -15.69 3.96 -15.74
C SER A 243 -14.54 3.96 -16.75
N PHE A 244 -13.28 3.75 -16.32
CA PHE A 244 -12.13 3.57 -17.20
C PHE A 244 -10.88 3.06 -16.46
N PHE A 245 -9.86 2.66 -17.22
CA PHE A 245 -8.58 2.15 -16.70
C PHE A 245 -7.73 3.28 -16.13
N LEU A 246 -7.19 3.06 -14.93
CA LEU A 246 -6.17 3.90 -14.31
C LEU A 246 -4.89 3.09 -14.06
N ASP A 247 -3.75 3.68 -14.34
CA ASP A 247 -2.41 3.33 -13.86
C ASP A 247 -1.59 4.62 -13.82
N HIS A 248 -2.00 5.54 -12.92
CA HIS A 248 -1.49 6.91 -12.92
C HIS A 248 -0.93 7.29 -11.57
N VAL A 249 0.16 8.08 -11.60
CA VAL A 249 0.80 8.63 -10.41
C VAL A 249 0.24 10.02 -10.15
N TYR A 250 -0.61 10.12 -9.14
CA TYR A 250 -1.15 11.37 -8.62
C TYR A 250 -0.12 12.06 -7.74
N ALA A 251 -0.01 13.38 -7.83
CA ALA A 251 0.96 14.22 -7.12
C ALA A 251 0.29 15.25 -6.24
N GLY A 252 1.04 15.75 -5.24
CA GLY A 252 0.53 16.76 -4.31
C GLY A 252 -0.48 16.18 -3.32
N LEU A 253 -0.25 14.96 -2.84
CA LEU A 253 -1.12 14.32 -1.85
C LEU A 253 -1.30 15.20 -0.62
N ASP A 254 -2.55 15.60 -0.35
CA ASP A 254 -2.93 16.37 0.83
C ASP A 254 -3.11 15.44 2.04
N SER A 255 -2.09 15.34 2.90
CA SER A 255 -2.06 14.48 4.08
C SER A 255 -3.10 14.84 5.15
N SER A 256 -3.67 16.06 5.10
CA SER A 256 -4.78 16.46 5.99
C SER A 256 -6.10 15.78 5.61
N LYS A 257 -6.20 15.25 4.40
CA LYS A 257 -7.37 14.56 3.85
C LYS A 257 -7.13 13.05 3.75
N GLN A 258 -8.18 12.32 3.41
CA GLN A 258 -8.15 10.87 3.24
C GLN A 258 -8.39 10.51 1.77
N ALA A 259 -7.64 9.52 1.28
CA ALA A 259 -8.06 8.80 0.09
C ALA A 259 -9.11 7.75 0.50
N LEU A 260 -10.16 7.59 -0.32
CA LEU A 260 -11.32 6.77 0.02
C LEU A 260 -11.62 5.75 -1.08
N ILE A 261 -12.04 4.56 -0.66
CA ILE A 261 -12.72 3.59 -1.52
C ILE A 261 -14.07 3.33 -0.88
N HIS A 262 -15.14 3.72 -1.57
CA HIS A 262 -16.50 3.60 -1.07
C HIS A 262 -17.28 2.56 -1.88
N TYR A 263 -17.82 1.57 -1.18
CA TYR A 263 -18.67 0.50 -1.71
C TYR A 263 -20.13 0.88 -1.42
N GLU A 264 -20.80 1.50 -2.38
CA GLU A 264 -22.14 2.09 -2.19
C GLU A 264 -23.18 1.08 -1.74
N THR A 265 -23.23 -0.07 -2.40
CA THR A 265 -24.22 -1.14 -2.09
C THR A 265 -24.00 -1.79 -0.74
N LEU A 266 -22.80 -1.69 -0.18
CA LEU A 266 -22.44 -2.26 1.12
C LEU A 266 -22.45 -1.23 2.25
N GLY A 267 -22.58 0.07 1.93
CA GLY A 267 -22.45 1.16 2.90
C GLY A 267 -21.09 1.16 3.59
N LEU A 268 -20.02 0.71 2.91
CA LEU A 268 -18.69 0.52 3.47
C LEU A 268 -17.70 1.49 2.83
N THR A 269 -16.85 2.10 3.66
CA THR A 269 -15.79 2.98 3.17
C THR A 269 -14.45 2.58 3.77
N PHE A 270 -13.45 2.39 2.92
CA PHE A 270 -12.05 2.43 3.30
C PHE A 270 -11.54 3.84 3.28
N ALA A 271 -10.85 4.24 4.34
CA ALA A 271 -10.20 5.52 4.43
C ALA A 271 -8.70 5.33 4.69
N LEU A 272 -7.87 5.84 3.79
CA LEU A 272 -6.42 5.81 3.92
C LEU A 272 -5.92 7.22 4.25
N ARG A 273 -5.05 7.29 5.25
CA ARG A 273 -4.25 8.48 5.57
C ARG A 273 -2.78 8.14 5.36
N ALA A 274 -2.02 9.08 4.86
CA ALA A 274 -0.58 9.03 4.79
C ALA A 274 0.03 10.19 5.57
N SER A 275 1.22 10.01 6.12
CA SER A 275 1.98 11.11 6.73
C SER A 275 2.54 12.05 5.65
N ASP A 276 3.03 13.22 6.06
CA ASP A 276 3.44 14.32 5.16
C ASP A 276 4.61 13.96 4.23
N GLU A 277 5.34 12.89 4.53
CA GLU A 277 6.43 12.40 3.68
C GLU A 277 5.93 11.82 2.36
N PHE A 278 4.70 11.29 2.34
CA PHE A 278 4.08 10.77 1.14
C PHE A 278 3.49 11.91 0.30
N LYS A 279 4.08 12.16 -0.86
CA LYS A 279 3.67 13.22 -1.79
C LYS A 279 2.86 12.74 -2.97
N ASN A 280 2.86 11.43 -3.19
CA ASN A 280 2.27 10.82 -4.37
C ASN A 280 1.39 9.63 -3.99
N MET A 281 0.39 9.36 -4.82
CA MET A 281 -0.46 8.17 -4.74
C MET A 281 -0.64 7.58 -6.13
N VAL A 282 -0.42 6.27 -6.28
CA VAL A 282 -0.72 5.57 -7.52
C VAL A 282 -2.11 4.96 -7.42
N VAL A 283 -2.91 5.14 -8.45
CA VAL A 283 -4.20 4.47 -8.61
C VAL A 283 -4.12 3.53 -9.79
N TYR A 284 -4.41 2.25 -9.52
CA TYR A 284 -4.41 1.19 -10.52
C TYR A 284 -5.75 0.46 -10.50
N THR A 285 -6.48 0.50 -11.63
CA THR A 285 -7.81 -0.13 -11.78
C THR A 285 -7.82 -1.06 -13.01
N PRO A 286 -7.33 -2.30 -12.89
CA PRO A 286 -7.33 -3.24 -14.02
C PRO A 286 -8.75 -3.70 -14.36
N PHE A 287 -9.15 -3.60 -15.64
CA PHE A 287 -10.49 -4.01 -16.11
C PHE A 287 -10.75 -5.53 -16.02
N ASN A 288 -9.72 -6.36 -16.08
CA ASN A 288 -9.83 -7.79 -16.31
C ASN A 288 -9.38 -8.65 -15.12
N ARG A 289 -9.40 -8.13 -13.90
CA ARG A 289 -9.11 -8.93 -12.69
C ARG A 289 -10.33 -9.04 -11.82
N PRO A 290 -10.58 -10.24 -11.24
CA PRO A 290 -11.71 -10.49 -10.37
C PRO A 290 -11.70 -9.63 -9.10
#